data_3384076c1c3c769dc5c6d2b957b1df39
#
_entry.id   3384076c1c3c769dc5c6d2b957b1df39
#
_cell.length_a   1.000
_cell.length_b   1.000
_cell.length_c   1.000
_cell.angle_alpha   90.00
_cell.angle_beta   90.00
_cell.angle_gamma   90.00
#
_symmetry.space_group_name_H-M   'P 1'
#
loop_
_entity.id
_entity.type
_entity.pdbx_description
1 polymer ?
#
loop_
_entity_poly.entity_id
_entity_poly.type
_entity_poly.pdbx_seq_one_letter_code
_entity_poly.pdbx_strand_id
1 'polypeptide(L)'
;MSFFKRLFQKEKPKEIPAMPPWSEIVEMMKDKHLYAFADEVVRVVYSADKTMRYVVLKDEKGLFTYQLEAIYQFDEDEWKYICSNNDALPAMWEPFRGFAGKSFFENEEELLKEMEEEPEYKQYFE
;
A
#
# COMPACT_ATOMS: atom_id res chain seq x y z
N MET A 1 -13.77 -19.44 41.62
CA MET A 1 -12.95 -19.53 40.44
C MET A 1 -11.56 -18.98 40.71
N SER A 2 -10.54 -19.77 40.52
CA SER A 2 -9.20 -19.34 40.87
C SER A 2 -8.69 -18.26 39.92
N PHE A 3 -7.83 -17.41 40.43
CA PHE A 3 -7.13 -16.39 39.65
C PHE A 3 -6.45 -16.98 38.40
N PHE A 4 -5.92 -18.19 38.53
CA PHE A 4 -5.28 -18.91 37.43
C PHE A 4 -6.21 -19.19 36.25
N LYS A 5 -7.44 -19.61 36.53
CA LYS A 5 -8.42 -19.86 35.47
C LYS A 5 -8.78 -18.58 34.71
N ARG A 6 -8.87 -17.45 35.40
CA ARG A 6 -9.11 -16.15 34.78
C ARG A 6 -7.96 -15.72 33.87
N LEU A 7 -6.73 -15.97 34.29
CA LEU A 7 -5.55 -15.64 33.53
C LEU A 7 -5.51 -16.42 32.22
N PHE A 8 -5.75 -17.74 32.31
CA PHE A 8 -5.79 -18.59 31.13
C PHE A 8 -6.95 -18.28 30.18
N GLN A 9 -8.09 -17.89 30.71
CA GLN A 9 -9.23 -17.49 29.90
C GLN A 9 -8.99 -16.17 29.15
N LYS A 10 -8.19 -15.27 29.71
CA LYS A 10 -7.80 -14.01 29.05
C LYS A 10 -6.73 -14.25 27.98
N GLU A 11 -6.00 -15.33 28.08
CA GLU A 11 -4.96 -15.71 27.14
C GLU A 11 -5.44 -16.64 26.03
N LYS A 12 -6.75 -16.89 25.92
CA LYS A 12 -7.28 -17.59 24.77
C LYS A 12 -6.83 -16.83 23.51
N PRO A 13 -6.18 -17.54 22.56
CA PRO A 13 -5.82 -16.89 21.31
C PRO A 13 -7.06 -16.25 20.70
N LYS A 14 -6.96 -15.00 20.35
CA LYS A 14 -8.01 -14.31 19.62
C LYS A 14 -8.29 -15.10 18.37
N GLU A 15 -9.58 -15.32 18.07
CA GLU A 15 -9.95 -15.86 16.78
C GLU A 15 -9.34 -14.99 15.69
N ILE A 16 -8.62 -15.61 14.79
CA ILE A 16 -8.03 -14.92 13.66
C ILE A 16 -9.16 -14.69 12.65
N PRO A 17 -9.49 -13.43 12.33
CA PRO A 17 -10.51 -13.16 11.32
C PRO A 17 -10.14 -13.81 10.00
N ALA A 18 -11.13 -14.26 9.25
CA ALA A 18 -10.90 -14.74 7.91
C ALA A 18 -10.35 -13.61 7.03
N MET A 19 -9.43 -13.96 6.12
CA MET A 19 -8.94 -13.02 5.13
C MET A 19 -10.11 -12.51 4.29
N PRO A 20 -10.31 -11.19 4.15
CA PRO A 20 -11.36 -10.66 3.29
C PRO A 20 -11.16 -11.05 1.83
N PRO A 21 -12.22 -11.10 1.01
CA PRO A 21 -12.06 -11.33 -0.42
C PRO A 21 -11.28 -10.20 -1.09
N TRP A 22 -10.60 -10.53 -2.18
CA TRP A 22 -9.72 -9.60 -2.89
C TRP A 22 -10.38 -8.27 -3.24
N SER A 23 -11.63 -8.29 -3.70
CA SER A 23 -12.36 -7.06 -4.04
C SER A 23 -12.52 -6.11 -2.85
N GLU A 24 -12.74 -6.66 -1.65
CA GLU A 24 -12.81 -5.86 -0.43
C GLU A 24 -11.45 -5.33 -0.02
N ILE A 25 -10.39 -6.15 -0.18
CA ILE A 25 -9.01 -5.73 0.12
C ILE A 25 -8.64 -4.52 -0.73
N VAL A 26 -8.95 -4.55 -2.02
CA VAL A 26 -8.65 -3.44 -2.94
C VAL A 26 -9.35 -2.16 -2.48
N GLU A 27 -10.62 -2.23 -2.10
CA GLU A 27 -11.34 -1.06 -1.56
C GLU A 27 -10.75 -0.56 -0.25
N MET A 28 -10.38 -1.47 0.65
CA MET A 28 -9.76 -1.10 1.93
C MET A 28 -8.44 -0.38 1.75
N MET A 29 -7.68 -0.74 0.72
CA MET A 29 -6.33 -0.23 0.51
C MET A 29 -6.28 1.11 -0.22
N LYS A 30 -7.40 1.57 -0.77
CA LYS A 30 -7.45 2.85 -1.46
C LYS A 30 -7.00 3.97 -0.52
N ASP A 31 -6.07 4.78 -0.98
CA ASP A 31 -5.48 5.92 -0.25
C ASP A 31 -4.78 5.55 1.07
N LYS A 32 -4.53 4.27 1.31
CA LYS A 32 -3.78 3.83 2.49
C LYS A 32 -2.27 4.05 2.30
N HIS A 33 -1.58 4.27 3.41
CA HIS A 33 -0.11 4.39 3.48
C HIS A 33 0.50 5.58 2.73
N LEU A 34 -0.30 6.55 2.29
CA LEU A 34 0.23 7.75 1.63
C LEU A 34 1.05 8.62 2.59
N TYR A 35 0.73 8.59 3.87
CA TYR A 35 1.48 9.32 4.89
C TYR A 35 2.88 8.76 5.15
N ALA A 36 3.16 7.54 4.66
CA ALA A 36 4.46 6.91 4.86
C ALA A 36 5.57 7.53 4.00
N PHE A 37 5.21 8.35 3.00
CA PHE A 37 6.18 9.04 2.19
C PHE A 37 6.76 10.25 2.94
N ALA A 38 8.08 10.41 2.87
CA ALA A 38 8.76 11.56 3.47
C ALA A 38 8.45 12.86 2.71
N ASP A 39 8.27 12.75 1.39
CA ASP A 39 7.95 13.88 0.52
C ASP A 39 6.44 14.10 0.44
N GLU A 40 6.05 15.29 -0.04
CA GLU A 40 4.65 15.63 -0.23
C GLU A 40 4.03 14.80 -1.37
N VAL A 41 2.91 14.15 -1.09
CA VAL A 41 2.13 13.46 -2.13
C VAL A 41 1.27 14.50 -2.83
N VAL A 42 1.54 14.74 -4.11
CA VAL A 42 0.82 15.76 -4.89
C VAL A 42 -0.23 15.16 -5.82
N ARG A 43 -0.09 13.88 -6.16
CA ARG A 43 -1.04 13.18 -7.04
C ARG A 43 -0.93 11.69 -6.84
N VAL A 44 -2.06 10.99 -6.93
CA VAL A 44 -2.11 9.53 -6.97
C VAL A 44 -2.94 9.11 -8.17
N VAL A 45 -2.39 8.24 -9.00
CA VAL A 45 -3.06 7.72 -10.19
C VAL A 45 -3.23 6.21 -10.02
N TYR A 46 -4.47 5.74 -10.01
CA TYR A 46 -4.78 4.32 -9.83
C TYR A 46 -4.97 3.63 -11.18
N SER A 47 -4.58 2.36 -11.26
CA SER A 47 -4.93 1.49 -12.37
C SER A 47 -6.46 1.29 -12.42
N ALA A 48 -6.97 0.78 -13.54
CA ALA A 48 -8.40 0.58 -13.73
C ALA A 48 -9.01 -0.32 -12.65
N ASP A 49 -8.29 -1.38 -12.25
CA ASP A 49 -8.73 -2.30 -11.19
C ASP A 49 -8.30 -1.85 -9.79
N LYS A 50 -7.58 -0.73 -9.68
CA LYS A 50 -7.10 -0.12 -8.43
C LYS A 50 -6.12 -0.99 -7.63
N THR A 51 -5.52 -1.99 -8.26
CA THR A 51 -4.51 -2.84 -7.62
C THR A 51 -3.11 -2.25 -7.68
N MET A 52 -2.92 -1.24 -8.52
CA MET A 52 -1.65 -0.52 -8.69
C MET A 52 -1.88 0.97 -8.63
N ARG A 53 -0.85 1.71 -8.27
CA ARG A 53 -0.91 3.16 -8.26
C ARG A 53 0.45 3.79 -8.54
N TYR A 54 0.44 4.93 -9.22
CA TYR A 54 1.57 5.84 -9.25
C TYR A 54 1.35 6.90 -8.18
N VAL A 55 2.36 7.11 -7.35
CA VAL A 55 2.37 8.19 -6.35
C VAL A 55 3.35 9.24 -6.82
N VAL A 56 2.88 10.44 -7.08
CA VAL A 56 3.71 11.57 -7.49
C VAL A 56 4.06 12.39 -6.25
N LEU A 57 5.34 12.60 -6.07
CA LEU A 57 5.92 13.23 -4.88
C LEU A 57 6.64 14.50 -5.25
N LYS A 58 6.63 15.47 -4.34
CA LYS A 58 7.37 16.73 -4.47
C LYS A 58 8.28 16.87 -3.25
N ASP A 59 9.58 17.06 -3.51
CA ASP A 59 10.55 17.22 -2.42
C ASP A 59 10.63 18.67 -1.93
N GLU A 60 11.48 18.91 -0.93
CA GLU A 60 11.69 20.23 -0.34
C GLU A 60 12.26 21.25 -1.34
N LYS A 61 12.95 20.78 -2.37
CA LYS A 61 13.54 21.62 -3.40
C LYS A 61 12.55 21.94 -4.53
N GLY A 62 11.35 21.38 -4.47
CA GLY A 62 10.34 21.57 -5.49
C GLY A 62 10.50 20.65 -6.68
N LEU A 63 11.32 19.61 -6.59
CA LEU A 63 11.48 18.61 -7.63
C LEU A 63 10.44 17.49 -7.47
N PHE A 64 9.98 16.97 -8.60
CA PHE A 64 8.96 15.92 -8.64
C PHE A 64 9.59 14.57 -8.94
N THR A 65 9.09 13.55 -8.26
CA THR A 65 9.41 12.15 -8.53
C THR A 65 8.12 11.35 -8.53
N TYR A 66 8.19 10.10 -8.97
CA TYR A 66 7.05 9.21 -8.86
C TYR A 66 7.50 7.81 -8.48
N GLN A 67 6.58 7.08 -7.86
CA GLN A 67 6.79 5.70 -7.46
C GLN A 67 5.61 4.86 -7.93
N LEU A 68 5.91 3.71 -8.51
CA LEU A 68 4.88 2.73 -8.87
C LEU A 68 4.77 1.70 -7.76
N GLU A 69 3.55 1.52 -7.27
CA GLU A 69 3.24 0.59 -6.19
C GLU A 69 2.15 -0.38 -6.60
N ALA A 70 2.16 -1.56 -5.99
CA ALA A 70 1.12 -2.56 -6.14
C ALA A 70 0.69 -3.07 -4.77
N ILE A 71 -0.54 -3.56 -4.69
CA ILE A 71 -1.04 -4.18 -3.47
C ILE A 71 -0.43 -5.56 -3.32
N TYR A 72 0.19 -5.79 -2.17
CA TYR A 72 0.64 -7.11 -1.74
C TYR A 72 -0.32 -7.64 -0.69
N GLN A 73 -1.03 -8.71 -1.00
CA GLN A 73 -1.90 -9.38 -0.04
C GLN A 73 -1.05 -10.29 0.84
N PHE A 74 -1.21 -10.16 2.15
CA PHE A 74 -0.48 -11.00 3.10
C PHE A 74 -0.87 -12.48 2.94
N ASP A 75 0.11 -13.37 3.09
CA ASP A 75 -0.17 -14.80 3.14
C ASP A 75 -0.79 -15.18 4.48
N GLU A 76 -1.15 -16.44 4.64
CA GLU A 76 -1.83 -16.92 5.84
C GLU A 76 -1.00 -16.71 7.11
N ASP A 77 0.30 -16.97 7.06
CA ASP A 77 1.18 -16.81 8.22
C ASP A 77 1.38 -15.33 8.57
N GLU A 78 1.57 -14.48 7.57
CA GLU A 78 1.67 -13.04 7.78
C GLU A 78 0.39 -12.47 8.37
N TRP A 79 -0.76 -12.91 7.87
CA TRP A 79 -2.07 -12.49 8.36
C TRP A 79 -2.27 -12.86 9.83
N LYS A 80 -1.92 -14.09 10.19
CA LYS A 80 -1.98 -14.55 11.59
C LYS A 80 -1.13 -13.69 12.51
N TYR A 81 0.09 -13.37 12.07
CA TYR A 81 1.00 -12.52 12.83
C TYR A 81 0.45 -11.10 12.99
N ILE A 82 -0.06 -10.51 11.92
CA ILE A 82 -0.55 -9.13 11.89
C ILE A 82 -1.84 -8.99 12.70
N CYS A 83 -2.73 -9.98 12.65
CA CYS A 83 -3.98 -9.98 13.42
C CYS A 83 -3.79 -9.94 14.94
N SER A 84 -2.57 -10.15 15.42
CA SER A 84 -2.27 -9.96 16.84
C SER A 84 -2.36 -8.48 17.25
N ASN A 85 -2.32 -7.56 16.29
CA ASN A 85 -2.43 -6.12 16.51
C ASN A 85 -3.84 -5.64 16.13
N ASN A 86 -4.33 -4.62 16.83
CA ASN A 86 -5.58 -3.96 16.46
C ASN A 86 -5.37 -3.15 15.17
N ASP A 87 -6.43 -3.01 14.39
CA ASP A 87 -6.43 -2.23 13.13
C ASP A 87 -5.55 -2.81 12.03
N ALA A 88 -5.38 -4.14 12.02
CA ALA A 88 -4.61 -4.82 10.99
C ALA A 88 -5.29 -4.73 9.62
N LEU A 89 -4.52 -4.34 8.62
CA LEU A 89 -4.94 -4.40 7.23
C LEU A 89 -4.47 -5.72 6.62
N PRO A 90 -5.24 -6.32 5.69
CA PRO A 90 -4.89 -7.62 5.10
C PRO A 90 -3.84 -7.54 4.00
N ALA A 91 -3.32 -6.36 3.71
CA ALA A 91 -2.41 -6.11 2.61
C ALA A 91 -1.56 -4.88 2.89
N MET A 92 -0.59 -4.64 2.03
CA MET A 92 0.21 -3.42 2.05
C MET A 92 0.48 -2.94 0.63
N TRP A 93 0.78 -1.66 0.48
CA TRP A 93 1.32 -1.13 -0.76
C TRP A 93 2.84 -1.32 -0.75
N GLU A 94 3.38 -1.84 -1.84
CA GLU A 94 4.83 -2.03 -1.97
C GLU A 94 5.31 -1.57 -3.33
N PRO A 95 6.59 -1.19 -3.47
CA PRO A 95 7.15 -0.86 -4.79
C PRO A 95 6.96 -2.03 -5.75
N PHE A 96 6.41 -1.74 -6.92
CA PHE A 96 6.17 -2.77 -7.93
C PHE A 96 7.50 -3.29 -8.47
N ARG A 97 7.78 -4.58 -8.28
CA ARG A 97 9.02 -5.24 -8.71
C ARG A 97 10.28 -4.49 -8.29
N GLY A 98 10.27 -3.92 -7.08
CA GLY A 98 11.41 -3.14 -6.58
C GLY A 98 11.59 -1.81 -7.29
N PHE A 99 10.53 -1.28 -7.89
CA PHE A 99 10.57 0.01 -8.58
C PHE A 99 11.12 1.10 -7.66
N ALA A 100 12.18 1.76 -8.10
CA ALA A 100 12.71 2.94 -7.44
C ALA A 100 12.71 4.07 -8.45
N GLY A 101 11.84 5.05 -8.26
CA GLY A 101 11.84 6.26 -9.05
C GLY A 101 13.16 6.98 -8.88
N LYS A 102 13.91 7.15 -9.95
CA LYS A 102 15.26 7.74 -9.90
C LYS A 102 15.37 9.07 -10.61
N SER A 103 14.35 9.42 -11.38
CA SER A 103 14.37 10.65 -12.17
C SER A 103 13.67 11.76 -11.41
N PHE A 104 14.30 12.94 -11.42
CA PHE A 104 13.73 14.15 -10.84
C PHE A 104 13.29 15.07 -11.98
N PHE A 105 12.10 15.65 -11.82
CA PHE A 105 11.52 16.54 -12.82
C PHE A 105 11.28 17.92 -12.20
N GLU A 106 11.50 18.96 -12.97
CA GLU A 106 11.30 20.34 -12.51
C GLU A 106 9.82 20.72 -12.45
N ASN A 107 8.97 20.04 -13.23
CA ASN A 107 7.53 20.27 -13.21
C ASN A 107 6.76 18.96 -13.38
N GLU A 108 5.53 19.00 -12.91
CA GLU A 108 4.64 17.82 -12.91
C GLU A 108 4.28 17.38 -14.33
N GLU A 109 4.13 18.31 -15.27
CA GLU A 109 3.76 18.02 -16.65
C GLU A 109 4.78 17.11 -17.33
N GLU A 110 6.06 17.42 -17.18
CA GLU A 110 7.15 16.59 -17.71
C GLU A 110 7.17 15.21 -17.07
N LEU A 111 6.94 15.16 -15.77
CA LEU A 111 6.87 13.90 -15.03
C LEU A 111 5.74 13.02 -15.56
N LEU A 112 4.54 13.59 -15.74
CA LEU A 112 3.38 12.83 -16.21
C LEU A 112 3.61 12.28 -17.63
N LYS A 113 4.26 13.04 -18.49
CA LYS A 113 4.65 12.56 -19.82
C LYS A 113 5.55 11.34 -19.75
N GLU A 114 6.58 11.41 -18.94
CA GLU A 114 7.54 10.31 -18.76
C GLU A 114 6.85 9.08 -18.17
N MET A 115 6.01 9.29 -17.17
CA MET A 115 5.26 8.22 -16.51
C MET A 115 4.35 7.50 -17.52
N GLU A 116 3.63 8.24 -18.35
CA GLU A 116 2.73 7.68 -19.37
C GLU A 116 3.47 6.91 -20.48
N GLU A 117 4.76 7.15 -20.64
CA GLU A 117 5.61 6.42 -21.60
C GLU A 117 6.10 5.07 -21.05
N GLU A 118 5.97 4.82 -19.76
CA GLU A 118 6.43 3.56 -19.16
C GLU A 118 5.63 2.36 -19.65
N PRO A 119 6.28 1.19 -19.86
CA PRO A 119 5.59 -0.04 -20.23
C PRO A 119 4.48 -0.42 -19.23
N GLU A 120 4.73 -0.24 -17.94
CA GLU A 120 3.78 -0.54 -16.87
C GLU A 120 2.54 0.35 -16.98
N TYR A 121 2.71 1.62 -17.31
CA TYR A 121 1.58 2.52 -17.50
C TYR A 121 0.68 2.03 -18.65
N LYS A 122 1.30 1.70 -19.77
CA LYS A 122 0.57 1.20 -20.94
C LYS A 122 -0.13 -0.12 -20.68
N GLN A 123 0.48 -0.97 -19.90
CA GLN A 123 -0.06 -2.29 -19.59
C GLN A 123 -1.20 -2.24 -18.57
N TYR A 124 -1.09 -1.43 -17.53
CA TYR A 124 -1.98 -1.49 -16.37
C TYR A 124 -2.87 -0.26 -16.18
N PHE A 125 -2.53 0.90 -16.76
CA PHE A 125 -3.22 2.15 -16.51
C PHE A 125 -3.99 2.71 -17.71
N GLU A 126 -3.74 2.18 -18.89
CA GLU A 126 -4.49 2.53 -20.10
C GLU A 126 -5.76 1.70 -20.26
#